data_3d4b3f8ff6aa1b7b6cec2dfb23c239a6
#
_entry.id   3d4b3f8ff6aa1b7b6cec2dfb23c239a6
#
_cell.length_a   1.000
_cell.length_b   1.000
_cell.length_c   1.000
_cell.angle_alpha   90.00
_cell.angle_beta   90.00
_cell.angle_gamma   90.00
#
_symmetry.space_group_name_H-M   'P 1'
#
loop_
_entity.id
_entity.type
_entity.pdbx_description
1 polymer ?
#
loop_
_entity_poly.entity_id
_entity_poly.type
_entity_poly.pdbx_seq_one_letter_code
_entity_poly.pdbx_strand_id
1 'polypeptide(L)'
;EGATVAVQGYGNAGWITADLLEDLGASVVAVSDSSGGVHDPRGLDAVAVKEHKNETGSVVGYGDTDEITNEELLTLDVDLLVPAALENAIDAELARQVQADVIAEAANGPLTPDADDVLADRDVWVVPDILANAGGVTVSYFEWVQNRQRFAWTEERVNDELERVITAAFSDLVDTFDATDAPTLRTAAYVVAIRRVLSAYQQGGNWP
;
A
#
# COMPACT_ATOMS: atom_id res chain seq x y z
N GLU A 1 0.39 -17.63 -3.04
CA GLU A 1 1.66 -18.17 -2.46
C GLU A 1 2.79 -17.98 -3.49
N GLY A 2 3.96 -17.53 -3.03
CA GLY A 2 5.16 -17.35 -3.85
C GLY A 2 5.19 -16.10 -4.73
N ALA A 3 4.22 -15.20 -4.62
CA ALA A 3 4.26 -13.92 -5.31
C ALA A 3 5.48 -13.09 -4.88
N THR A 4 6.18 -12.54 -5.85
CA THR A 4 7.36 -11.69 -5.61
C THR A 4 6.95 -10.27 -5.26
N VAL A 5 7.62 -9.68 -4.27
CA VAL A 5 7.28 -8.35 -3.75
C VAL A 5 8.51 -7.46 -3.67
N ALA A 6 8.37 -6.22 -4.12
CA ALA A 6 9.33 -5.15 -3.87
C ALA A 6 8.69 -4.05 -3.01
N VAL A 7 9.38 -3.62 -1.95
CA VAL A 7 8.89 -2.59 -1.01
C VAL A 7 9.82 -1.38 -1.01
N GLN A 8 9.36 -0.25 -1.54
CA GLN A 8 10.10 1.00 -1.47
C GLN A 8 9.85 1.69 -0.14
N GLY A 9 10.91 1.94 0.60
CA GLY A 9 10.81 2.57 1.92
C GLY A 9 10.68 1.54 3.05
N TYR A 10 11.75 1.39 3.85
CA TYR A 10 11.81 0.43 4.96
C TYR A 10 11.68 1.14 6.31
N GLY A 11 10.69 2.04 6.39
CA GLY A 11 10.23 2.70 7.62
C GLY A 11 9.22 1.82 8.37
N ASN A 12 8.44 2.43 9.30
CA ASN A 12 7.49 1.67 10.11
C ASN A 12 6.42 0.95 9.27
N ALA A 13 5.87 1.58 8.23
CA ALA A 13 4.89 0.93 7.37
C ALA A 13 5.54 -0.14 6.48
N GLY A 14 6.64 0.19 5.79
CA GLY A 14 7.24 -0.72 4.81
C GLY A 14 7.76 -2.02 5.40
N TRP A 15 8.50 -1.98 6.54
CA TRP A 15 9.02 -3.22 7.11
C TRP A 15 7.90 -4.12 7.66
N ILE A 16 6.85 -3.54 8.29
CA ILE A 16 5.71 -4.33 8.76
C ILE A 16 4.92 -4.92 7.57
N THR A 17 4.79 -4.16 6.47
CA THR A 17 4.17 -4.68 5.25
C THR A 17 4.96 -5.86 4.68
N ALA A 18 6.29 -5.77 4.65
CA ALA A 18 7.15 -6.87 4.20
C ALA A 18 6.97 -8.11 5.07
N ASP A 19 7.06 -7.97 6.40
CA ASP A 19 6.89 -9.04 7.39
C ASP A 19 5.52 -9.74 7.25
N LEU A 20 4.43 -8.96 7.20
CA LEU A 20 3.09 -9.52 7.04
C LEU A 20 2.87 -10.21 5.68
N LEU A 21 3.49 -9.73 4.61
CA LEU A 21 3.40 -10.36 3.29
C LEU A 21 4.18 -11.68 3.26
N GLU A 22 5.31 -11.78 3.96
CA GLU A 22 6.02 -13.05 4.15
C GLU A 22 5.17 -14.06 4.93
N ASP A 23 4.50 -13.63 6.01
CA ASP A 23 3.57 -14.46 6.78
C ASP A 23 2.39 -14.98 5.92
N LEU A 24 1.98 -14.23 4.91
CA LEU A 24 0.97 -14.63 3.91
C LEU A 24 1.54 -15.52 2.79
N GLY A 25 2.84 -15.82 2.79
CA GLY A 25 3.50 -16.71 1.85
C GLY A 25 3.99 -16.01 0.57
N ALA A 26 4.12 -14.69 0.56
CA ALA A 26 4.81 -13.96 -0.50
C ALA A 26 6.33 -14.03 -0.31
N SER A 27 7.10 -13.73 -1.35
CA SER A 27 8.55 -13.62 -1.33
C SER A 27 8.95 -12.17 -1.49
N VAL A 28 9.39 -11.52 -0.42
CA VAL A 28 9.94 -10.16 -0.50
C VAL A 28 11.33 -10.24 -1.11
N VAL A 29 11.49 -9.81 -2.36
CA VAL A 29 12.76 -9.92 -3.10
C VAL A 29 13.59 -8.64 -3.08
N ALA A 30 12.97 -7.49 -2.82
CA ALA A 30 13.67 -6.21 -2.77
C ALA A 30 13.05 -5.26 -1.76
N VAL A 31 13.92 -4.52 -1.07
CA VAL A 31 13.52 -3.42 -0.18
C VAL A 31 14.48 -2.25 -0.31
N SER A 32 14.00 -1.02 -0.04
CA SER A 32 14.88 0.16 -0.09
C SER A 32 14.61 1.15 1.04
N ASP A 33 15.56 2.04 1.25
CA ASP A 33 15.40 3.24 2.07
C ASP A 33 16.01 4.47 1.37
N SER A 34 16.22 5.56 2.12
CA SER A 34 16.77 6.79 1.57
C SER A 34 18.23 6.68 1.07
N SER A 35 18.94 5.62 1.43
CA SER A 35 20.34 5.40 1.03
C SER A 35 20.47 4.53 -0.22
N GLY A 36 19.46 3.73 -0.54
CA GLY A 36 19.43 2.78 -1.64
C GLY A 36 18.57 1.57 -1.29
N GLY A 37 18.75 0.49 -2.04
CA GLY A 37 18.01 -0.76 -1.84
C GLY A 37 18.90 -1.97 -1.90
N VAL A 38 18.31 -3.12 -1.54
CA VAL A 38 18.90 -4.45 -1.67
C VAL A 38 17.91 -5.36 -2.39
N HIS A 39 18.47 -6.25 -3.21
CA HIS A 39 17.71 -7.23 -3.99
C HIS A 39 18.31 -8.62 -3.86
N ASP A 40 17.47 -9.61 -3.57
CA ASP A 40 17.79 -11.04 -3.65
C ASP A 40 16.62 -11.79 -4.28
N PRO A 41 16.77 -12.36 -5.48
CA PRO A 41 15.69 -13.10 -6.12
C PRO A 41 15.28 -14.39 -5.38
N ARG A 42 16.07 -14.82 -4.37
CA ARG A 42 15.73 -15.96 -3.50
C ARG A 42 14.77 -15.58 -2.37
N GLY A 43 14.54 -14.29 -2.16
CA GLY A 43 13.80 -13.71 -1.05
C GLY A 43 14.71 -13.20 0.06
N LEU A 44 14.24 -12.16 0.71
CA LEU A 44 14.85 -11.54 1.89
C LEU A 44 14.10 -12.05 3.13
N ASP A 45 14.71 -11.92 4.29
CA ASP A 45 14.06 -12.06 5.60
C ASP A 45 13.74 -10.65 6.14
N ALA A 46 12.46 -10.28 6.16
CA ALA A 46 12.01 -8.94 6.52
C ALA A 46 12.48 -8.53 7.92
N VAL A 47 12.43 -9.44 8.89
CA VAL A 47 12.87 -9.17 10.27
C VAL A 47 14.37 -8.96 10.32
N ALA A 48 15.15 -9.83 9.67
CA ALA A 48 16.62 -9.73 9.66
C ALA A 48 17.10 -8.46 8.94
N VAL A 49 16.46 -8.05 7.83
CA VAL A 49 16.72 -6.76 7.18
C VAL A 49 16.42 -5.59 8.13
N LYS A 50 15.33 -5.69 8.91
CA LYS A 50 14.98 -4.66 9.89
C LYS A 50 16.01 -4.56 11.02
N GLU A 51 16.51 -5.69 11.51
CA GLU A 51 17.57 -5.74 12.51
C GLU A 51 18.86 -5.11 11.98
N HIS A 52 19.29 -5.50 10.78
CA HIS A 52 20.44 -4.90 10.10
C HIS A 52 20.30 -3.37 9.98
N LYS A 53 19.13 -2.90 9.52
CA LYS A 53 18.87 -1.46 9.42
C LYS A 53 18.92 -0.75 10.78
N ASN A 54 18.43 -1.37 11.84
CA ASN A 54 18.50 -0.78 13.18
C ASN A 54 19.94 -0.65 13.69
N GLU A 55 20.84 -1.56 13.30
CA GLU A 55 22.25 -1.56 13.68
C GLU A 55 23.09 -0.60 12.84
N THR A 56 22.84 -0.55 11.51
CA THR A 56 23.67 0.20 10.55
C THR A 56 23.09 1.55 10.14
N GLY A 57 21.78 1.73 10.27
CA GLY A 57 21.04 2.91 9.83
C GLY A 57 20.45 2.80 8.41
N SER A 58 20.76 1.73 7.64
CA SER A 58 20.28 1.52 6.27
C SER A 58 20.04 0.05 5.98
N VAL A 59 19.24 -0.24 4.94
CA VAL A 59 19.08 -1.59 4.38
C VAL A 59 20.28 -1.98 3.51
N VAL A 60 21.01 -1.01 2.98
CA VAL A 60 22.19 -1.23 2.12
C VAL A 60 23.28 -1.99 2.87
N GLY A 61 23.89 -2.96 2.20
CA GLY A 61 24.92 -3.83 2.78
C GLY A 61 24.36 -5.00 3.59
N TYR A 62 23.05 -5.29 3.50
CA TYR A 62 22.46 -6.46 4.12
C TYR A 62 22.90 -7.74 3.40
N GLY A 63 23.58 -8.61 4.13
CA GLY A 63 23.93 -9.98 3.66
C GLY A 63 24.73 -10.01 2.36
N ASP A 64 24.51 -11.07 1.58
CA ASP A 64 25.07 -11.27 0.23
C ASP A 64 23.96 -10.99 -0.80
N THR A 65 23.56 -9.71 -0.86
CA THR A 65 22.50 -9.20 -1.74
C THR A 65 23.05 -8.20 -2.75
N ASP A 66 22.35 -8.03 -3.87
CA ASP A 66 22.69 -6.99 -4.85
C ASP A 66 22.22 -5.62 -4.32
N GLU A 67 23.11 -4.63 -4.37
CA GLU A 67 22.74 -3.24 -4.07
C GLU A 67 22.08 -2.61 -5.29
N ILE A 68 20.93 -1.98 -5.10
CA ILE A 68 20.14 -1.34 -6.15
C ILE A 68 19.73 0.08 -5.77
N THR A 69 19.44 0.90 -6.74
CA THR A 69 18.83 2.23 -6.53
C THR A 69 17.32 2.13 -6.27
N ASN A 70 16.70 3.22 -5.79
CA ASN A 70 15.25 3.30 -5.67
C ASN A 70 14.54 3.19 -7.03
N GLU A 71 15.10 3.75 -8.10
CA GLU A 71 14.54 3.64 -9.45
C GLU A 71 14.60 2.21 -9.97
N GLU A 72 15.72 1.51 -9.76
CA GLU A 72 15.84 0.10 -10.12
C GLU A 72 14.85 -0.76 -9.36
N LEU A 73 14.63 -0.50 -8.05
CA LEU A 73 13.61 -1.20 -7.27
C LEU A 73 12.20 -0.99 -7.84
N LEU A 74 11.84 0.27 -8.15
CA LEU A 74 10.51 0.62 -8.66
C LEU A 74 10.22 0.04 -10.05
N THR A 75 11.25 -0.41 -10.76
CA THR A 75 11.14 -1.00 -12.10
C THR A 75 11.45 -2.49 -12.16
N LEU A 76 11.62 -3.16 -11.01
CA LEU A 76 11.78 -4.60 -10.95
C LEU A 76 10.56 -5.34 -11.51
N ASP A 77 10.83 -6.46 -12.15
CA ASP A 77 9.82 -7.43 -12.59
C ASP A 77 9.37 -8.25 -11.38
N VAL A 78 8.27 -7.83 -10.79
CA VAL A 78 7.68 -8.46 -9.58
C VAL A 78 6.16 -8.49 -9.69
N ASP A 79 5.52 -9.39 -8.98
CA ASP A 79 4.06 -9.48 -8.95
C ASP A 79 3.43 -8.29 -8.21
N LEU A 80 4.08 -7.80 -7.14
CA LEU A 80 3.56 -6.71 -6.31
C LEU A 80 4.66 -5.69 -5.98
N LEU A 81 4.39 -4.43 -6.30
CA LEU A 81 5.19 -3.28 -5.90
C LEU A 81 4.46 -2.50 -4.80
N VAL A 82 5.16 -2.22 -3.69
CA VAL A 82 4.62 -1.45 -2.56
C VAL A 82 5.43 -0.17 -2.35
N PRO A 83 5.03 0.96 -2.93
CA PRO A 83 5.61 2.26 -2.59
C PRO A 83 5.14 2.70 -1.21
N ALA A 84 6.06 2.70 -0.23
CA ALA A 84 5.82 3.01 1.18
C ALA A 84 6.72 4.15 1.71
N ALA A 85 7.29 4.98 0.83
CA ALA A 85 8.24 6.04 1.19
C ALA A 85 7.64 7.45 1.07
N LEU A 86 7.66 8.03 -0.11
CA LEU A 86 7.36 9.44 -0.34
C LEU A 86 6.25 9.64 -1.37
N GLU A 87 5.62 10.81 -1.31
CA GLU A 87 4.72 11.28 -2.37
C GLU A 87 5.46 11.50 -3.69
N ASN A 88 4.76 11.32 -4.81
CA ASN A 88 5.27 11.52 -6.17
C ASN A 88 6.57 10.72 -6.47
N ALA A 89 6.72 9.55 -5.89
CA ALA A 89 7.87 8.67 -6.12
C ALA A 89 7.87 8.07 -7.53
N ILE A 90 6.70 7.94 -8.15
CA ILE A 90 6.50 7.40 -9.50
C ILE A 90 5.81 8.46 -10.34
N ASP A 91 6.54 9.07 -11.27
CA ASP A 91 6.00 9.96 -12.28
C ASP A 91 5.65 9.21 -13.58
N ALA A 92 5.14 9.92 -14.59
CA ALA A 92 4.74 9.31 -15.86
C ALA A 92 5.91 8.69 -16.64
N GLU A 93 7.16 9.15 -16.46
CA GLU A 93 8.33 8.57 -17.12
C GLU A 93 8.71 7.24 -16.48
N LEU A 94 8.77 7.21 -15.16
CA LEU A 94 9.04 5.99 -14.40
C LEU A 94 7.90 4.97 -14.53
N ALA A 95 6.64 5.43 -14.54
CA ALA A 95 5.47 4.58 -14.75
C ALA A 95 5.50 3.78 -16.05
N ARG A 96 6.14 4.31 -17.13
CA ARG A 96 6.35 3.57 -18.38
C ARG A 96 7.34 2.41 -18.24
N GLN A 97 8.16 2.41 -17.19
CA GLN A 97 9.21 1.43 -16.94
C GLN A 97 8.85 0.42 -15.86
N VAL A 98 7.81 0.70 -15.06
CA VAL A 98 7.28 -0.26 -14.07
C VAL A 98 6.97 -1.59 -14.74
N GLN A 99 7.38 -2.70 -14.13
CA GLN A 99 7.16 -4.06 -14.63
C GLN A 99 6.26 -4.87 -13.67
N ALA A 100 5.88 -4.31 -12.54
CA ALA A 100 4.98 -4.96 -11.59
C ALA A 100 3.57 -5.11 -12.18
N ASP A 101 2.91 -6.24 -11.89
CA ASP A 101 1.51 -6.48 -12.25
C ASP A 101 0.55 -5.64 -11.38
N VAL A 102 0.90 -5.49 -10.10
CA VAL A 102 0.08 -4.80 -9.10
C VAL A 102 0.92 -3.78 -8.34
N ILE A 103 0.36 -2.61 -8.09
CA ILE A 103 0.91 -1.61 -7.16
C ILE A 103 -0.07 -1.44 -5.99
N ALA A 104 0.41 -1.54 -4.75
CA ALA A 104 -0.36 -1.20 -3.54
C ALA A 104 0.26 0.03 -2.86
N GLU A 105 -0.43 1.16 -2.89
CA GLU A 105 0.07 2.44 -2.41
C GLU A 105 0.02 2.54 -0.88
N ALA A 106 1.09 2.13 -0.19
CA ALA A 106 1.19 2.28 1.26
C ALA A 106 1.55 3.72 1.69
N ALA A 107 2.30 4.47 0.88
CA ALA A 107 2.52 5.90 1.07
C ALA A 107 1.31 6.73 0.60
N ASN A 108 1.23 7.99 1.03
CA ASN A 108 0.23 8.93 0.52
C ASN A 108 0.69 9.50 -0.83
N GLY A 109 -0.13 9.36 -1.87
CA GLY A 109 0.11 9.91 -3.20
C GLY A 109 1.48 9.56 -3.80
N PRO A 110 1.92 8.28 -3.78
CA PRO A 110 3.23 7.91 -4.33
C PRO A 110 3.28 8.04 -5.86
N LEU A 111 2.12 7.96 -6.53
CA LEU A 111 1.98 8.16 -7.96
C LEU A 111 1.53 9.60 -8.26
N THR A 112 2.12 10.20 -9.31
CA THR A 112 1.55 11.42 -9.88
C THR A 112 0.27 11.10 -10.66
N PRO A 113 -0.67 12.07 -10.85
CA PRO A 113 -1.88 11.83 -11.64
C PRO A 113 -1.59 11.28 -13.06
N ASP A 114 -0.57 11.82 -13.73
CA ASP A 114 -0.16 11.37 -15.07
C ASP A 114 0.42 9.94 -15.04
N ALA A 115 1.02 9.52 -13.93
CA ALA A 115 1.51 8.14 -13.75
C ALA A 115 0.35 7.15 -13.61
N ASP A 116 -0.72 7.52 -12.91
CA ASP A 116 -1.93 6.69 -12.75
C ASP A 116 -2.56 6.38 -14.13
N ASP A 117 -2.66 7.40 -15.00
CA ASP A 117 -3.15 7.23 -16.37
C ASP A 117 -2.24 6.31 -17.21
N VAL A 118 -0.92 6.48 -17.13
CA VAL A 118 0.06 5.63 -17.84
C VAL A 118 -0.03 4.18 -17.40
N LEU A 119 -0.19 3.92 -16.11
CA LEU A 119 -0.29 2.56 -15.56
C LEU A 119 -1.61 1.89 -15.97
N ALA A 120 -2.71 2.66 -15.98
CA ALA A 120 -4.01 2.17 -16.46
C ALA A 120 -3.97 1.76 -17.95
N ASP A 121 -3.31 2.56 -18.81
CA ASP A 121 -3.11 2.24 -20.24
C ASP A 121 -2.23 0.99 -20.46
N ARG A 122 -1.49 0.55 -19.43
CA ARG A 122 -0.60 -0.63 -19.46
C ARG A 122 -1.19 -1.84 -18.72
N ASP A 123 -2.45 -1.78 -18.32
CA ASP A 123 -3.13 -2.83 -17.56
C ASP A 123 -2.47 -3.16 -16.19
N VAL A 124 -1.71 -2.22 -15.60
CA VAL A 124 -1.16 -2.37 -14.25
C VAL A 124 -2.24 -2.03 -13.22
N TRP A 125 -2.52 -2.95 -12.33
CA TRP A 125 -3.51 -2.73 -11.28
C TRP A 125 -2.95 -1.86 -10.14
N VAL A 126 -3.57 -0.72 -9.87
CA VAL A 126 -3.19 0.16 -8.76
C VAL A 126 -4.26 0.12 -7.67
N VAL A 127 -3.92 -0.46 -6.51
CA VAL A 127 -4.73 -0.32 -5.28
C VAL A 127 -4.41 1.05 -4.68
N PRO A 128 -5.32 2.03 -4.75
CA PRO A 128 -5.01 3.41 -4.43
C PRO A 128 -4.82 3.62 -2.92
N ASP A 129 -4.00 4.61 -2.56
CA ASP A 129 -3.66 4.99 -1.20
C ASP A 129 -4.89 5.22 -0.30
N ILE A 130 -5.93 5.85 -0.83
CA ILE A 130 -7.20 6.09 -0.12
C ILE A 130 -7.82 4.79 0.47
N LEU A 131 -7.45 3.63 -0.07
CA LEU A 131 -7.84 2.33 0.46
C LEU A 131 -6.65 1.60 1.09
N ALA A 132 -5.53 1.47 0.37
CA ALA A 132 -4.40 0.63 0.78
C ALA A 132 -3.79 1.04 2.13
N ASN A 133 -3.74 2.36 2.43
CA ASN A 133 -3.22 2.86 3.71
C ASN A 133 -4.31 3.27 4.71
N ALA A 134 -5.59 2.99 4.44
CA ALA A 134 -6.71 3.36 5.31
C ALA A 134 -6.74 2.61 6.66
N GLY A 135 -5.90 1.60 6.84
CA GLY A 135 -5.80 0.85 8.09
C GLY A 135 -5.51 1.73 9.30
N GLY A 136 -4.54 2.64 9.17
CA GLY A 136 -4.16 3.54 10.27
C GLY A 136 -5.29 4.44 10.76
N VAL A 137 -6.02 5.07 9.85
CA VAL A 137 -7.17 5.93 10.21
C VAL A 137 -8.34 5.11 10.76
N THR A 138 -8.54 3.91 10.28
CA THR A 138 -9.58 2.99 10.78
C THR A 138 -9.30 2.57 12.22
N VAL A 139 -8.06 2.19 12.54
CA VAL A 139 -7.66 1.85 13.91
C VAL A 139 -7.74 3.06 14.84
N SER A 140 -7.38 4.26 14.37
CA SER A 140 -7.56 5.51 15.13
C SER A 140 -9.04 5.75 15.47
N TYR A 141 -9.96 5.43 14.54
CA TYR A 141 -11.39 5.48 14.83
C TYR A 141 -11.80 4.44 15.90
N PHE A 142 -11.25 3.22 15.84
CA PHE A 142 -11.51 2.21 16.88
C PHE A 142 -10.99 2.66 18.25
N GLU A 143 -9.82 3.30 18.31
CA GLU A 143 -9.30 3.88 19.54
C GLU A 143 -10.28 4.93 20.11
N TRP A 144 -10.79 5.83 19.27
CA TRP A 144 -11.80 6.80 19.68
C TRP A 144 -13.06 6.13 20.22
N VAL A 145 -13.57 5.06 19.58
CA VAL A 145 -14.74 4.29 20.04
C VAL A 145 -14.47 3.67 21.41
N GLN A 146 -13.33 3.02 21.61
CA GLN A 146 -12.93 2.41 22.88
C GLN A 146 -12.84 3.47 23.99
N ASN A 147 -12.25 4.63 23.70
CA ASN A 147 -12.16 5.74 24.65
C ASN A 147 -13.54 6.28 25.05
N ARG A 148 -14.49 6.36 24.11
CA ARG A 148 -15.87 6.77 24.36
C ARG A 148 -16.63 5.75 25.20
N GLN A 149 -16.40 4.47 24.97
CA GLN A 149 -17.00 3.35 25.71
C GLN A 149 -16.32 3.07 27.03
N ARG A 150 -15.10 3.61 27.26
CA ARG A 150 -14.24 3.30 28.41
C ARG A 150 -13.98 1.80 28.55
N PHE A 151 -13.81 1.12 27.44
CA PHE A 151 -13.60 -0.32 27.36
C PHE A 151 -12.57 -0.62 26.28
N ALA A 152 -11.46 -1.25 26.67
CA ALA A 152 -10.39 -1.65 25.74
C ALA A 152 -10.76 -2.95 25.02
N TRP A 153 -10.48 -3.01 23.73
CA TRP A 153 -10.57 -4.22 22.93
C TRP A 153 -9.25 -4.99 22.99
N THR A 154 -9.31 -6.29 22.72
CA THR A 154 -8.12 -7.09 22.49
C THR A 154 -7.55 -6.76 21.11
N GLU A 155 -6.25 -7.00 20.91
CA GLU A 155 -5.61 -6.84 19.62
C GLU A 155 -6.28 -7.68 18.52
N GLU A 156 -6.59 -8.95 18.84
CA GLU A 156 -7.34 -9.85 17.96
C GLU A 156 -8.63 -9.20 17.45
N ARG A 157 -9.44 -8.64 18.36
CA ARG A 157 -10.67 -7.96 17.97
C ARG A 157 -10.43 -6.73 17.10
N VAL A 158 -9.36 -5.97 17.36
CA VAL A 158 -9.02 -4.81 16.53
C VAL A 158 -8.67 -5.27 15.12
N ASN A 159 -7.89 -6.34 14.99
CA ASN A 159 -7.48 -6.89 13.71
C ASN A 159 -8.68 -7.49 12.94
N ASP A 160 -9.55 -8.27 13.58
CA ASP A 160 -10.77 -8.82 12.97
C ASP A 160 -11.69 -7.72 12.41
N GLU A 161 -11.89 -6.66 13.20
CA GLU A 161 -12.72 -5.53 12.74
C GLU A 161 -12.05 -4.72 11.65
N LEU A 162 -10.73 -4.57 11.69
CA LEU A 162 -9.96 -3.92 10.64
C LEU A 162 -10.06 -4.69 9.33
N GLU A 163 -9.81 -5.99 9.34
CA GLU A 163 -9.92 -6.87 8.18
C GLU A 163 -11.32 -6.78 7.56
N ARG A 164 -12.35 -6.90 8.40
CA ARG A 164 -13.75 -6.78 7.97
C ARG A 164 -14.04 -5.45 7.27
N VAL A 165 -13.56 -4.33 7.83
CA VAL A 165 -13.82 -2.98 7.28
C VAL A 165 -13.07 -2.78 5.97
N ILE A 166 -11.79 -3.14 5.91
CA ILE A 166 -10.96 -2.94 4.70
C ILE A 166 -11.41 -3.87 3.58
N THR A 167 -11.70 -5.14 3.87
CA THR A 167 -12.20 -6.10 2.87
C THR A 167 -13.54 -5.66 2.29
N ALA A 168 -14.47 -5.18 3.13
CA ALA A 168 -15.75 -4.65 2.66
C ALA A 168 -15.55 -3.39 1.79
N ALA A 169 -14.63 -2.51 2.17
CA ALA A 169 -14.33 -1.31 1.38
C ALA A 169 -13.67 -1.65 0.04
N PHE A 170 -12.82 -2.66 -0.02
CA PHE A 170 -12.23 -3.17 -1.25
C PHE A 170 -13.31 -3.79 -2.17
N SER A 171 -14.23 -4.59 -1.62
CA SER A 171 -15.35 -5.14 -2.39
C SER A 171 -16.23 -4.04 -2.99
N ASP A 172 -16.64 -3.03 -2.19
CA ASP A 172 -17.40 -1.88 -2.67
C ASP A 172 -16.67 -1.12 -3.80
N LEU A 173 -15.34 -1.05 -3.71
CA LEU A 173 -14.49 -0.42 -4.72
C LEU A 173 -14.51 -1.18 -6.04
N VAL A 174 -14.26 -2.50 -6.00
CA VAL A 174 -14.25 -3.38 -7.18
C VAL A 174 -15.64 -3.40 -7.82
N ASP A 175 -16.71 -3.60 -7.04
CA ASP A 175 -18.09 -3.57 -7.53
C ASP A 175 -18.43 -2.24 -8.22
N THR A 176 -17.91 -1.13 -7.70
CA THR A 176 -18.11 0.20 -8.31
C THR A 176 -17.30 0.35 -9.59
N PHE A 177 -16.06 -0.14 -9.62
CA PHE A 177 -15.22 -0.16 -10.82
C PHE A 177 -15.90 -0.93 -11.95
N ASP A 178 -16.37 -2.15 -11.65
CA ASP A 178 -17.04 -3.01 -12.63
C ASP A 178 -18.41 -2.44 -13.11
N ALA A 179 -19.11 -1.70 -12.25
CA ALA A 179 -20.42 -1.13 -12.53
C ALA A 179 -20.38 0.26 -13.19
N THR A 180 -19.19 0.85 -13.35
CA THR A 180 -19.03 2.21 -13.89
C THR A 180 -17.95 2.24 -14.98
N ASP A 181 -17.95 3.29 -15.80
CA ASP A 181 -16.87 3.53 -16.77
C ASP A 181 -15.65 4.23 -16.09
N ALA A 182 -15.37 3.90 -14.83
CA ALA A 182 -14.23 4.47 -14.11
C ALA A 182 -12.91 3.98 -14.76
N PRO A 183 -12.00 4.87 -15.17
CA PRO A 183 -10.76 4.46 -15.83
C PRO A 183 -9.79 3.76 -14.91
N THR A 184 -9.84 4.04 -13.60
CA THR A 184 -8.93 3.48 -12.59
C THR A 184 -9.69 3.12 -11.31
N LEU A 185 -9.12 2.23 -10.47
CA LEU A 185 -9.64 1.96 -9.13
C LEU A 185 -9.65 3.23 -8.25
N ARG A 186 -8.72 4.15 -8.45
CA ARG A 186 -8.72 5.45 -7.77
C ARG A 186 -9.96 6.26 -8.10
N THR A 187 -10.34 6.34 -9.38
CA THR A 187 -11.57 7.01 -9.79
C THR A 187 -12.81 6.34 -9.18
N ALA A 188 -12.86 5.01 -9.17
CA ALA A 188 -13.93 4.26 -8.52
C ALA A 188 -14.01 4.54 -7.01
N ALA A 189 -12.85 4.66 -6.31
CA ALA A 189 -12.80 5.02 -4.91
C ALA A 189 -13.41 6.41 -4.64
N TYR A 190 -13.12 7.40 -5.48
CA TYR A 190 -13.77 8.71 -5.41
C TYR A 190 -15.28 8.62 -5.63
N VAL A 191 -15.74 7.81 -6.56
CA VAL A 191 -17.19 7.60 -6.81
C VAL A 191 -17.86 7.03 -5.56
N VAL A 192 -17.26 6.00 -4.92
CA VAL A 192 -17.76 5.44 -3.65
C VAL A 192 -17.82 6.51 -2.56
N ALA A 193 -16.75 7.26 -2.37
CA ALA A 193 -16.67 8.29 -1.33
C ALA A 193 -17.71 9.40 -1.54
N ILE A 194 -17.83 9.93 -2.76
CA ILE A 194 -18.79 10.98 -3.10
C ILE A 194 -20.22 10.49 -2.92
N ARG A 195 -20.56 9.26 -3.34
CA ARG A 195 -21.90 8.68 -3.14
C ARG A 195 -22.25 8.59 -1.66
N ARG A 196 -21.31 8.18 -0.79
CA ARG A 196 -21.52 8.11 0.67
C ARG A 196 -21.78 9.50 1.27
N VAL A 197 -20.97 10.50 0.89
CA VAL A 197 -21.15 11.88 1.36
C VAL A 197 -22.48 12.46 0.89
N LEU A 198 -22.84 12.28 -0.37
CA LEU A 198 -24.13 12.74 -0.93
C LEU A 198 -25.31 12.09 -0.23
N SER A 199 -25.25 10.77 0.02
CA SER A 199 -26.32 10.05 0.74
C SER A 199 -26.49 10.60 2.15
N ALA A 200 -25.40 10.82 2.88
CA ALA A 200 -25.44 11.40 4.21
C ALA A 200 -26.03 12.83 4.22
N TYR A 201 -25.64 13.66 3.24
CA TYR A 201 -26.16 15.01 3.07
C TYR A 201 -27.67 15.01 2.80
N GLN A 202 -28.14 14.14 1.90
CA GLN A 202 -29.56 14.03 1.57
C GLN A 202 -30.41 13.52 2.75
N GLN A 203 -29.88 12.60 3.56
CA GLN A 203 -30.56 12.06 4.75
C GLN A 203 -30.56 13.05 5.93
N GLY A 204 -29.53 13.86 6.06
CA GLY A 204 -29.38 14.84 7.14
C GLY A 204 -30.26 16.06 7.01
N GLY A 205 -30.93 16.25 5.85
CA GLY A 205 -31.68 17.47 5.54
C GLY A 205 -30.79 18.68 5.31
N ASN A 206 -31.27 19.67 4.57
CA ASN A 206 -30.58 20.94 4.43
C ASN A 206 -30.50 21.64 5.81
N TRP A 207 -29.32 21.63 6.40
CA TRP A 207 -29.02 22.60 7.47
C TRP A 207 -28.98 24.00 6.85
N PRO A 208 -29.76 24.95 7.38
CA PRO A 208 -29.74 26.32 6.88
C PRO A 208 -28.40 27.01 7.16
#